data_f9e0f89566a94f7d527506b3e680e70e
#
_entry.id   f9e0f89566a94f7d527506b3e680e70e
#
_cell.length_a   1.000
_cell.length_b   1.000
_cell.length_c   1.000
_cell.angle_alpha   90.00
_cell.angle_beta   90.00
_cell.angle_gamma   90.00
#
_symmetry.space_group_name_H-M   'P 1'
#
loop_
_entity.id
_entity.type
_entity.pdbx_description
1 polymer ?
#
loop_
_entity_poly.entity_id
_entity_poly.type
_entity_poly.pdbx_seq_one_letter_code
_entity_poly.pdbx_strand_id
1 'polypeptide(L)'
;LWGLSPRGRRPGRRGALRVWVHPVGPGPRIRDNGKVSLYRDEGVVLRTQKLGEADRIVTLLTRRTGLVRAVGKGVRRTKSRFGARLEPFSHVDVQLYTGRTLDVITQAETLRPYGERIVADYARYTAATAMLETAEKVVAVEKDPALRQFLLLIGALRTLGEGVHEPRLVLDAYLLRSLAVAGYAPALGECARCGGAEPRGFAVHAGGAVCGVCRPHGSVNPAPETFGLMAALLGGDWPAADASTERHRSECSGLVAAYLQWHLENGIRSLRLVERS
;
A
#
# COMPACT_ATOMS: atom_id res chain seq x y z
N LEU A 1 -44.66 7.73 -55.98
CA LEU A 1 -43.27 7.97 -56.45
C LEU A 1 -42.34 8.24 -55.30
N TRP A 2 -41.51 7.23 -55.04
CA TRP A 2 -40.22 7.26 -54.27
C TRP A 2 -40.20 7.84 -52.88
N GLY A 3 -40.27 6.94 -51.91
CA GLY A 3 -39.94 7.12 -50.53
C GLY A 3 -38.44 7.15 -50.29
N LEU A 4 -37.99 8.00 -49.36
CA LEU A 4 -36.67 7.95 -48.73
C LEU A 4 -36.85 7.85 -47.23
N SER A 5 -36.49 6.69 -46.69
CA SER A 5 -36.40 6.37 -45.26
C SER A 5 -35.20 7.13 -44.61
N PRO A 6 -35.35 7.76 -43.46
CA PRO A 6 -34.23 8.33 -42.75
C PRO A 6 -33.47 7.25 -41.98
N ARG A 7 -32.19 7.08 -42.29
CA ARG A 7 -31.24 6.20 -41.58
C ARG A 7 -31.05 6.67 -40.15
N GLY A 8 -31.35 5.78 -39.20
CA GLY A 8 -31.10 5.98 -37.79
C GLY A 8 -29.62 6.19 -37.46
N ARG A 9 -29.31 7.27 -36.74
CA ARG A 9 -28.00 7.52 -36.16
C ARG A 9 -27.79 6.56 -34.98
N ARG A 10 -26.76 5.73 -35.03
CA ARG A 10 -26.29 4.94 -33.89
C ARG A 10 -25.72 5.89 -32.84
N PRO A 11 -26.02 5.71 -31.53
CA PRO A 11 -25.40 6.50 -30.47
C PRO A 11 -23.93 6.15 -30.40
N GLY A 12 -23.08 7.20 -30.32
CA GLY A 12 -21.65 7.11 -30.25
C GLY A 12 -21.21 6.36 -28.97
N ARG A 13 -20.31 5.41 -29.12
CA ARG A 13 -19.58 4.75 -28.06
C ARG A 13 -18.75 5.83 -27.34
N ARG A 14 -19.17 6.22 -26.14
CA ARG A 14 -18.28 6.96 -25.22
C ARG A 14 -17.15 6.01 -24.82
N GLY A 15 -15.92 6.42 -25.12
CA GLY A 15 -14.73 5.65 -24.88
C GLY A 15 -14.53 5.40 -23.36
N ALA A 16 -14.66 4.17 -22.97
CA ALA A 16 -14.12 3.72 -21.70
C ALA A 16 -12.60 3.90 -21.80
N LEU A 17 -12.02 4.70 -20.88
CA LEU A 17 -10.59 4.78 -20.67
C LEU A 17 -10.09 3.38 -20.27
N ARG A 18 -9.69 2.60 -21.28
CA ARG A 18 -8.92 1.38 -21.04
C ARG A 18 -7.53 1.82 -20.57
N VAL A 19 -7.31 1.76 -19.28
CA VAL A 19 -5.96 1.78 -18.75
C VAL A 19 -5.28 0.50 -19.25
N TRP A 20 -4.48 0.64 -20.29
CA TRP A 20 -3.61 -0.42 -20.76
C TRP A 20 -2.52 -0.65 -19.71
N VAL A 21 -2.70 -1.67 -18.88
CA VAL A 21 -1.63 -2.22 -18.06
C VAL A 21 -0.77 -3.05 -19.00
N HIS A 22 0.32 -2.47 -19.51
CA HIS A 22 1.36 -3.27 -20.16
C HIS A 22 1.96 -4.20 -19.10
N PRO A 23 2.01 -5.51 -19.31
CA PRO A 23 2.79 -6.39 -18.46
C PRO A 23 4.25 -5.94 -18.61
N VAL A 24 4.82 -5.43 -17.52
CA VAL A 24 6.27 -5.22 -17.43
C VAL A 24 6.87 -6.60 -17.53
N GLY A 25 7.59 -6.87 -18.61
CA GLY A 25 8.29 -8.13 -18.81
C GLY A 25 9.22 -8.41 -17.61
N PRO A 26 9.50 -9.68 -17.30
CA PRO A 26 10.35 -10.05 -16.17
C PRO A 26 11.68 -9.32 -16.32
N GLY A 27 11.99 -8.47 -15.32
CA GLY A 27 13.30 -7.85 -15.19
C GLY A 27 14.41 -8.90 -15.20
N PRO A 28 15.66 -8.53 -15.45
CA PRO A 28 16.75 -9.49 -15.60
C PRO A 28 16.83 -10.38 -14.36
N ARG A 29 16.56 -11.67 -14.54
CA ARG A 29 16.77 -12.68 -13.51
C ARG A 29 18.27 -12.72 -13.24
N ILE A 30 18.69 -12.22 -12.08
CA ILE A 30 20.06 -12.40 -11.60
C ILE A 30 20.22 -13.91 -11.37
N ARG A 31 20.89 -14.58 -12.27
CA ARG A 31 21.27 -15.99 -12.10
C ARG A 31 22.29 -16.03 -10.96
N ASP A 32 21.91 -16.74 -9.90
CA ASP A 32 22.73 -16.97 -8.71
C ASP A 32 23.89 -17.91 -9.08
N ASN A 33 25.05 -17.34 -9.38
CA ASN A 33 26.30 -18.05 -9.62
C ASN A 33 27.20 -18.06 -8.39
N GLY A 34 26.63 -18.01 -7.18
CA GLY A 34 27.41 -18.13 -5.93
C GLY A 34 28.47 -17.03 -5.69
N LYS A 35 28.53 -15.99 -6.51
CA LYS A 35 29.45 -14.86 -6.32
C LYS A 35 28.82 -13.86 -5.36
N VAL A 36 29.49 -13.61 -4.24
CA VAL A 36 29.20 -12.50 -3.35
C VAL A 36 29.27 -11.21 -4.16
N SER A 37 28.12 -10.60 -4.38
CA SER A 37 27.98 -9.36 -5.17
C SER A 37 27.66 -8.19 -4.25
N LEU A 38 28.39 -7.10 -4.42
CA LEU A 38 28.08 -5.82 -3.77
C LEU A 38 27.06 -5.07 -4.63
N TYR A 39 25.97 -4.62 -4.03
CA TYR A 39 24.98 -3.77 -4.71
C TYR A 39 24.50 -2.64 -3.81
N ARG A 40 23.91 -1.62 -4.40
CA ARG A 40 23.36 -0.44 -3.72
C ARG A 40 21.91 -0.24 -4.14
N ASP A 41 21.03 0.03 -3.19
CA ASP A 41 19.62 0.28 -3.44
C ASP A 41 19.05 1.31 -2.45
N GLU A 42 17.98 1.97 -2.85
CA GLU A 42 17.18 2.88 -2.03
C GLU A 42 16.08 2.06 -1.35
N GLY A 43 15.86 2.23 -0.06
CA GLY A 43 14.91 1.41 0.68
C GLY A 43 14.24 2.10 1.85
N VAL A 44 13.08 1.58 2.26
CA VAL A 44 12.40 1.93 3.52
C VAL A 44 12.57 0.77 4.48
N VAL A 45 13.00 1.06 5.71
CA VAL A 45 13.08 0.06 6.77
C VAL A 45 11.67 -0.26 7.27
N LEU A 46 11.21 -1.49 7.02
CA LEU A 46 9.89 -1.96 7.43
C LEU A 46 9.91 -2.47 8.87
N ARG A 47 10.92 -3.28 9.21
CA ARG A 47 10.98 -3.99 10.49
C ARG A 47 12.41 -4.34 10.85
N THR A 48 12.67 -4.40 12.17
CA THR A 48 13.93 -4.92 12.68
C THR A 48 13.70 -6.04 13.71
N GLN A 49 14.57 -7.04 13.70
CA GLN A 49 14.55 -8.15 14.64
C GLN A 49 15.94 -8.33 15.25
N LYS A 50 16.00 -8.66 16.54
CA LYS A 50 17.28 -8.96 17.23
C LYS A 50 17.91 -10.21 16.62
N LEU A 51 19.23 -10.16 16.37
CA LEU A 51 20.04 -11.30 15.97
C LEU A 51 21.28 -11.34 16.86
N GLY A 52 21.32 -12.33 17.76
CA GLY A 52 22.37 -12.38 18.77
C GLY A 52 22.40 -11.13 19.65
N GLU A 53 23.59 -10.78 20.16
CA GLU A 53 23.76 -9.68 21.13
C GLU A 53 23.86 -8.31 20.48
N ALA A 54 24.53 -8.18 19.34
CA ALA A 54 24.90 -6.90 18.75
C ALA A 54 24.24 -6.61 17.40
N ASP A 55 23.69 -7.62 16.73
CA ASP A 55 23.21 -7.53 15.36
C ASP A 55 21.68 -7.42 15.30
N ARG A 56 21.17 -7.01 14.13
CA ARG A 56 19.75 -7.04 13.79
C ARG A 56 19.55 -7.61 12.37
N ILE A 57 18.47 -8.36 12.18
CA ILE A 57 17.90 -8.56 10.85
C ILE A 57 17.02 -7.36 10.56
N VAL A 58 17.27 -6.71 9.44
CA VAL A 58 16.52 -5.56 8.92
C VAL A 58 15.77 -5.99 7.69
N THR A 59 14.45 -5.80 7.70
CA THR A 59 13.59 -6.01 6.53
C THR A 59 13.38 -4.66 5.85
N LEU A 60 13.72 -4.56 4.57
CA LEU A 60 13.57 -3.35 3.76
C LEU A 60 12.66 -3.64 2.56
N LEU A 61 11.81 -2.67 2.22
CA LEU A 61 11.25 -2.59 0.87
C LEU A 61 12.14 -1.66 0.06
N THR A 62 12.74 -2.20 -1.00
CA THR A 62 13.71 -1.46 -1.82
C THR A 62 13.15 -1.12 -3.20
N ARG A 63 13.71 -0.09 -3.79
CA ARG A 63 13.25 0.48 -5.06
C ARG A 63 13.40 -0.47 -6.25
N ARG A 64 14.54 -1.19 -6.31
CA ARG A 64 14.90 -2.04 -7.45
C ARG A 64 14.78 -3.51 -7.18
N THR A 65 15.11 -3.93 -5.94
CA THR A 65 15.19 -5.34 -5.59
C THR A 65 13.88 -5.86 -4.96
N GLY A 66 12.97 -4.97 -4.51
CA GLY A 66 11.75 -5.36 -3.80
C GLY A 66 12.00 -5.62 -2.31
N LEU A 67 11.41 -6.66 -1.73
CA LEU A 67 11.58 -7.00 -0.32
C LEU A 67 12.94 -7.66 -0.10
N VAL A 68 13.76 -7.08 0.79
CA VAL A 68 15.11 -7.56 1.14
C VAL A 68 15.22 -7.75 2.64
N ARG A 69 15.77 -8.90 3.05
CA ARG A 69 16.14 -9.16 4.45
C ARG A 69 17.66 -9.20 4.56
N ALA A 70 18.20 -8.35 5.42
CA ALA A 70 19.65 -8.20 5.55
C ALA A 70 20.10 -8.08 7.01
N VAL A 71 21.32 -8.51 7.28
CA VAL A 71 21.94 -8.40 8.61
C VAL A 71 22.68 -7.08 8.72
N GLY A 72 22.28 -6.25 9.67
CA GLY A 72 23.04 -5.10 10.13
C GLY A 72 23.96 -5.50 11.29
N LYS A 73 25.26 -5.69 11.00
CA LYS A 73 26.23 -6.09 12.03
C LYS A 73 26.56 -4.94 12.98
N GLY A 74 26.50 -5.20 14.28
CA GLY A 74 26.85 -4.25 15.33
C GLY A 74 25.84 -3.08 15.46
N VAL A 75 24.64 -3.16 14.91
CA VAL A 75 23.63 -2.09 14.97
C VAL A 75 23.26 -1.73 16.41
N ARG A 76 23.25 -2.70 17.33
CA ARG A 76 22.88 -2.50 18.73
C ARG A 76 24.03 -2.01 19.62
N ARG A 77 25.25 -1.86 19.11
CA ARG A 77 26.37 -1.33 19.88
C ARG A 77 26.21 0.17 20.10
N THR A 78 26.59 0.68 21.27
CA THR A 78 26.51 2.10 21.62
C THR A 78 27.23 3.00 20.59
N LYS A 79 28.36 2.54 20.05
CA LYS A 79 29.10 3.23 19.00
C LYS A 79 28.82 2.59 17.61
N SER A 80 27.54 2.31 17.30
CA SER A 80 27.18 1.75 16.02
C SER A 80 27.42 2.75 14.89
N ARG A 81 28.07 2.31 13.80
CA ARG A 81 28.23 3.11 12.58
C ARG A 81 26.90 3.41 11.86
N PHE A 82 25.85 2.65 12.16
CA PHE A 82 24.53 2.84 11.55
C PHE A 82 23.66 3.83 12.36
N GLY A 83 23.89 3.95 13.70
CA GLY A 83 23.04 4.78 14.56
C GLY A 83 21.57 4.44 14.40
N ALA A 84 20.72 5.46 14.28
CA ALA A 84 19.28 5.32 14.09
C ALA A 84 18.85 5.08 12.60
N ARG A 85 19.81 5.00 11.66
CA ARG A 85 19.49 4.89 10.21
C ARG A 85 18.72 3.64 9.84
N LEU A 86 18.86 2.57 10.63
CA LEU A 86 18.20 1.28 10.38
C LEU A 86 16.99 1.04 11.30
N GLU A 87 16.41 2.09 11.88
CA GLU A 87 15.15 2.00 12.61
C GLU A 87 13.94 2.05 11.64
N PRO A 88 12.78 1.46 12.00
CA PRO A 88 11.57 1.53 11.18
C PRO A 88 11.22 2.95 10.74
N PHE A 89 10.55 3.10 9.61
CA PHE A 89 10.19 4.35 8.93
C PHE A 89 11.37 5.10 8.28
N SER A 90 12.61 4.66 8.50
CA SER A 90 13.78 5.30 7.89
C SER A 90 13.81 5.04 6.40
N HIS A 91 13.92 6.11 5.60
CA HIS A 91 14.18 6.05 4.16
C HIS A 91 15.68 6.20 3.96
N VAL A 92 16.31 5.18 3.42
CA VAL A 92 17.77 5.04 3.40
C VAL A 92 18.30 4.62 2.03
N ASP A 93 19.51 5.07 1.73
CA ASP A 93 20.36 4.49 0.70
C ASP A 93 21.26 3.44 1.36
N VAL A 94 21.19 2.21 0.92
CA VAL A 94 21.91 1.08 1.51
C VAL A 94 22.84 0.41 0.52
N GLN A 95 24.01 0.02 1.00
CA GLN A 95 24.93 -0.85 0.29
C GLN A 95 24.92 -2.22 0.96
N LEU A 96 24.75 -3.26 0.15
CA LEU A 96 24.55 -4.64 0.59
C LEU A 96 25.49 -5.61 -0.12
N TYR A 97 25.94 -6.62 0.62
CA TYR A 97 26.48 -7.85 0.02
C TYR A 97 25.40 -8.91 -0.08
N THR A 98 25.31 -9.55 -1.23
CA THR A 98 24.42 -10.70 -1.43
C THR A 98 24.87 -11.87 -0.57
N GLY A 99 23.97 -12.33 0.31
CA GLY A 99 24.17 -13.52 1.12
C GLY A 99 23.36 -14.71 0.60
N ARG A 100 23.62 -15.90 1.15
CA ARG A 100 22.89 -17.11 0.76
C ARG A 100 21.44 -17.12 1.24
N THR A 101 21.19 -16.64 2.44
CA THR A 101 19.86 -16.55 3.08
C THR A 101 19.50 -15.13 3.45
N LEU A 102 20.43 -14.36 3.97
CA LEU A 102 20.27 -12.95 4.36
C LEU A 102 21.43 -12.18 3.74
N ASP A 103 21.11 -11.04 3.18
CA ASP A 103 22.14 -10.11 2.70
C ASP A 103 22.82 -9.43 3.90
N VAL A 104 23.90 -8.71 3.68
CA VAL A 104 24.64 -7.99 4.75
C VAL A 104 24.73 -6.52 4.42
N ILE A 105 24.21 -5.66 5.29
CA ILE A 105 24.32 -4.21 5.15
C ILE A 105 25.76 -3.79 5.49
N THR A 106 26.42 -3.15 4.53
CA THR A 106 27.78 -2.59 4.70
C THR A 106 27.77 -1.11 4.99
N GLN A 107 26.86 -0.36 4.36
CA GLN A 107 26.67 1.07 4.56
C GLN A 107 25.19 1.42 4.54
N ALA A 108 24.81 2.46 5.28
CA ALA A 108 23.46 3.01 5.25
C ALA A 108 23.54 4.54 5.48
N GLU A 109 22.87 5.29 4.62
CA GLU A 109 22.74 6.75 4.71
C GLU A 109 21.27 7.13 4.69
N THR A 110 20.87 8.06 5.57
CA THR A 110 19.49 8.52 5.63
C THR A 110 19.22 9.48 4.46
N LEU A 111 18.25 9.15 3.63
CA LEU A 111 17.76 10.03 2.57
C LEU A 111 16.70 11.00 3.09
N ARG A 112 15.77 10.51 3.90
CA ARG A 112 14.69 11.29 4.53
C ARG A 112 14.35 10.75 5.91
N PRO A 113 14.38 11.60 6.96
CA PRO A 113 14.08 11.20 8.33
C PRO A 113 12.58 11.30 8.64
N TYR A 114 11.73 10.53 7.96
CA TYR A 114 10.29 10.52 8.24
C TYR A 114 9.98 10.08 9.67
N GLY A 115 10.79 9.19 10.23
CA GLY A 115 10.58 8.57 11.53
C GLY A 115 10.45 9.56 12.68
N GLU A 116 11.23 10.65 12.71
CA GLU A 116 11.21 11.62 13.81
C GLU A 116 9.82 12.25 14.01
N ARG A 117 9.19 12.69 12.91
CA ARG A 117 7.86 13.32 12.96
C ARG A 117 6.74 12.32 13.18
N ILE A 118 6.90 11.09 12.68
CA ILE A 118 5.94 10.00 12.83
C ILE A 118 5.92 9.51 14.27
N VAL A 119 7.08 9.29 14.90
CA VAL A 119 7.19 8.75 16.25
C VAL A 119 6.72 9.76 17.32
N ALA A 120 6.78 11.05 17.02
CA ALA A 120 6.33 12.11 17.94
C ALA A 120 4.80 12.17 18.15
N ASP A 121 4.01 11.49 17.28
CA ASP A 121 2.55 11.50 17.33
C ASP A 121 2.02 10.06 17.29
N TYR A 122 1.19 9.69 18.27
CA TYR A 122 0.70 8.32 18.41
C TYR A 122 -0.17 7.87 17.21
N ALA A 123 -1.05 8.74 16.72
CA ALA A 123 -1.91 8.43 15.58
C ALA A 123 -1.09 8.22 14.29
N ARG A 124 -0.09 9.06 14.06
CA ARG A 124 0.87 8.88 12.95
C ARG A 124 1.69 7.61 13.10
N TYR A 125 2.17 7.31 14.31
CA TYR A 125 2.95 6.12 14.59
C TYR A 125 2.16 4.83 14.30
N THR A 126 0.92 4.75 14.78
CA THR A 126 0.06 3.58 14.57
C THR A 126 -0.32 3.41 13.10
N ALA A 127 -0.67 4.51 12.41
CA ALA A 127 -0.95 4.50 10.98
C ALA A 127 0.28 4.05 10.15
N ALA A 128 1.46 4.63 10.42
CA ALA A 128 2.69 4.25 9.73
C ALA A 128 3.05 2.79 9.99
N THR A 129 2.87 2.29 11.23
CA THR A 129 3.13 0.88 11.57
C THR A 129 2.24 -0.06 10.74
N ALA A 130 0.95 0.28 10.59
CA ALA A 130 0.02 -0.46 9.73
C ALA A 130 0.44 -0.43 8.25
N MET A 131 0.94 0.72 7.76
CA MET A 131 1.48 0.83 6.40
C MET A 131 2.69 -0.06 6.17
N LEU A 132 3.67 -0.08 7.11
CA LEU A 132 4.86 -0.94 6.99
C LEU A 132 4.49 -2.43 7.01
N GLU A 133 3.59 -2.84 7.92
CA GLU A 133 3.12 -4.23 7.98
C GLU A 133 2.38 -4.63 6.69
N THR A 134 1.55 -3.73 6.16
CA THR A 134 0.85 -3.96 4.88
C THR A 134 1.84 -4.11 3.72
N ALA A 135 2.84 -3.23 3.63
CA ALA A 135 3.87 -3.31 2.59
C ALA A 135 4.60 -4.65 2.61
N GLU A 136 5.00 -5.13 3.80
CA GLU A 136 5.68 -6.43 3.96
C GLU A 136 4.81 -7.60 3.49
N LYS A 137 3.48 -7.53 3.75
CA LYS A 137 2.55 -8.61 3.38
C LYS A 137 2.12 -8.60 1.93
N VAL A 138 1.92 -7.42 1.36
CA VAL A 138 1.52 -7.27 -0.06
C VAL A 138 2.67 -7.64 -1.00
N VAL A 139 3.92 -7.35 -0.59
CA VAL A 139 5.13 -7.72 -1.33
C VAL A 139 5.71 -9.02 -0.76
N ALA A 140 4.91 -10.08 -0.70
CA ALA A 140 5.24 -11.32 0.01
C ALA A 140 6.51 -12.05 -0.48
N VAL A 141 6.93 -11.82 -1.73
CA VAL A 141 8.08 -12.51 -2.35
C VAL A 141 9.34 -11.67 -2.19
N GLU A 142 10.36 -12.25 -1.54
CA GLU A 142 11.68 -11.60 -1.41
C GLU A 142 12.38 -11.51 -2.79
N LYS A 143 13.05 -10.37 -3.01
CA LYS A 143 13.83 -10.08 -4.22
C LYS A 143 13.01 -10.09 -5.52
N ASP A 144 11.71 -9.80 -5.42
CA ASP A 144 10.85 -9.52 -6.57
C ASP A 144 10.58 -8.00 -6.66
N PRO A 145 10.95 -7.34 -7.78
CA PRO A 145 10.82 -5.90 -7.93
C PRO A 145 9.39 -5.40 -7.73
N ALA A 146 9.18 -4.48 -6.77
CA ALA A 146 7.88 -3.93 -6.40
C ALA A 146 7.88 -2.39 -6.41
N LEU A 147 8.39 -1.78 -7.47
CA LEU A 147 8.59 -0.32 -7.58
C LEU A 147 7.34 0.50 -7.24
N ARG A 148 6.16 0.08 -7.71
CA ARG A 148 4.91 0.82 -7.45
C ARG A 148 4.55 0.82 -5.97
N GLN A 149 4.71 -0.31 -5.28
CA GLN A 149 4.50 -0.43 -3.83
C GLN A 149 5.51 0.41 -3.06
N PHE A 150 6.78 0.40 -3.47
CA PHE A 150 7.83 1.22 -2.89
C PHE A 150 7.51 2.72 -2.98
N LEU A 151 7.16 3.22 -4.18
CA LEU A 151 6.83 4.63 -4.39
C LEU A 151 5.58 5.05 -3.62
N LEU A 152 4.58 4.17 -3.55
CA LEU A 152 3.36 4.40 -2.79
C LEU A 152 3.65 4.53 -1.29
N LEU A 153 4.47 3.63 -0.73
CA LEU A 153 4.86 3.68 0.67
C LEU A 153 5.62 4.96 1.02
N ILE A 154 6.61 5.35 0.20
CA ILE A 154 7.36 6.60 0.41
C ILE A 154 6.42 7.81 0.38
N GLY A 155 5.51 7.87 -0.61
CA GLY A 155 4.52 8.94 -0.70
C GLY A 155 3.64 9.03 0.55
N ALA A 156 3.14 7.89 1.04
CA ALA A 156 2.31 7.83 2.23
C ALA A 156 3.06 8.26 3.51
N LEU A 157 4.29 7.75 3.73
CA LEU A 157 5.11 8.14 4.88
C LEU A 157 5.47 9.63 4.85
N ARG A 158 5.73 10.19 3.67
CA ARG A 158 5.98 11.62 3.50
C ARG A 158 4.74 12.43 3.89
N THR A 159 3.58 12.12 3.31
CA THR A 159 2.30 12.81 3.60
C THR A 159 1.97 12.74 5.09
N LEU A 160 2.17 11.58 5.70
CA LEU A 160 1.96 11.38 7.13
C LEU A 160 2.92 12.23 7.99
N GLY A 161 4.20 12.29 7.59
CA GLY A 161 5.20 13.13 8.26
C GLY A 161 4.99 14.64 8.09
N GLU A 162 4.41 15.08 6.96
CA GLU A 162 4.02 16.47 6.71
C GLU A 162 2.84 16.89 7.61
N GLY A 163 1.92 15.97 7.91
CA GLY A 163 0.81 16.17 8.85
C GLY A 163 -0.26 17.14 8.36
N VAL A 164 -0.43 17.25 7.04
CA VAL A 164 -1.46 18.08 6.42
C VAL A 164 -2.85 17.44 6.50
N HIS A 165 -2.88 16.10 6.41
CA HIS A 165 -4.11 15.31 6.43
C HIS A 165 -4.20 14.48 7.71
N GLU A 166 -5.41 14.09 8.06
CA GLU A 166 -5.63 13.19 9.19
C GLU A 166 -4.94 11.84 8.98
N PRO A 167 -4.20 11.31 9.97
CA PRO A 167 -3.44 10.06 9.84
C PRO A 167 -4.27 8.86 9.37
N ARG A 168 -5.53 8.77 9.80
CA ARG A 168 -6.48 7.72 9.41
C ARG A 168 -6.81 7.78 7.91
N LEU A 169 -7.09 8.97 7.37
CA LEU A 169 -7.34 9.14 5.94
C LEU A 169 -6.12 8.77 5.10
N VAL A 170 -4.91 9.15 5.56
CA VAL A 170 -3.66 8.80 4.89
C VAL A 170 -3.44 7.28 4.88
N LEU A 171 -3.75 6.62 6.00
CA LEU A 171 -3.70 5.15 6.10
C LEU A 171 -4.68 4.51 5.12
N ASP A 172 -5.97 4.88 5.16
CA ASP A 172 -7.01 4.29 4.33
C ASP A 172 -6.71 4.48 2.83
N ALA A 173 -6.22 5.66 2.44
CA ALA A 173 -5.75 5.93 1.07
C ALA A 173 -4.60 5.00 0.68
N TYR A 174 -3.63 4.80 1.58
CA TYR A 174 -2.51 3.89 1.35
C TYR A 174 -2.99 2.45 1.17
N LEU A 175 -3.86 1.96 2.06
CA LEU A 175 -4.37 0.59 2.03
C LEU A 175 -5.14 0.30 0.73
N LEU A 176 -6.08 1.19 0.35
CA LEU A 176 -6.84 1.07 -0.90
C LEU A 176 -5.94 1.04 -2.13
N ARG A 177 -4.98 1.96 -2.20
CA ARG A 177 -4.05 2.05 -3.34
C ARG A 177 -3.06 0.89 -3.38
N SER A 178 -2.60 0.40 -2.22
CA SER A 178 -1.72 -0.76 -2.13
C SER A 178 -2.41 -2.01 -2.65
N LEU A 179 -3.69 -2.21 -2.28
CA LEU A 179 -4.52 -3.28 -2.84
C LEU A 179 -4.74 -3.11 -4.34
N ALA A 180 -5.03 -1.89 -4.81
CA ALA A 180 -5.21 -1.61 -6.23
C ALA A 180 -3.94 -1.91 -7.05
N VAL A 181 -2.76 -1.55 -6.54
CA VAL A 181 -1.46 -1.88 -7.16
C VAL A 181 -1.22 -3.39 -7.20
N ALA A 182 -1.70 -4.13 -6.19
CA ALA A 182 -1.64 -5.58 -6.12
C ALA A 182 -2.71 -6.30 -7.01
N GLY A 183 -3.58 -5.54 -7.69
CA GLY A 183 -4.63 -6.09 -8.55
C GLY A 183 -6.00 -6.29 -7.87
N TYR A 184 -6.16 -5.83 -6.64
CA TYR A 184 -7.38 -5.96 -5.83
C TYR A 184 -8.08 -4.61 -5.63
N ALA A 185 -8.20 -3.79 -6.70
CA ALA A 185 -8.95 -2.53 -6.62
C ALA A 185 -10.43 -2.82 -6.35
N PRO A 186 -11.06 -2.24 -5.30
CA PRO A 186 -12.49 -2.42 -5.08
C PRO A 186 -13.31 -1.69 -6.16
N ALA A 187 -14.37 -2.32 -6.64
CA ALA A 187 -15.40 -1.62 -7.41
C ALA A 187 -16.16 -0.66 -6.48
N LEU A 188 -16.29 0.61 -6.84
CA LEU A 188 -16.93 1.63 -6.00
C LEU A 188 -18.07 2.36 -6.73
N GLY A 189 -17.96 2.61 -8.04
CA GLY A 189 -18.93 3.35 -8.84
C GLY A 189 -19.96 2.47 -9.55
N GLU A 190 -19.72 1.17 -9.62
CA GLU A 190 -20.57 0.20 -10.29
C GLU A 190 -20.64 -1.12 -9.52
N CYS A 191 -21.63 -1.94 -9.83
CA CYS A 191 -21.76 -3.24 -9.19
C CYS A 191 -20.62 -4.17 -9.63
N ALA A 192 -19.83 -4.69 -8.69
CA ALA A 192 -18.70 -5.60 -8.93
C ALA A 192 -19.11 -6.89 -9.69
N ARG A 193 -20.39 -7.28 -9.66
CA ARG A 193 -20.87 -8.50 -10.31
C ARG A 193 -21.47 -8.29 -11.70
N CYS A 194 -22.30 -7.24 -11.88
CA CYS A 194 -23.02 -7.04 -13.13
C CYS A 194 -22.68 -5.73 -13.85
N GLY A 195 -21.82 -4.87 -13.28
CA GLY A 195 -21.49 -3.55 -13.83
C GLY A 195 -22.63 -2.54 -13.81
N GLY A 196 -23.77 -2.87 -13.15
CA GLY A 196 -24.90 -1.95 -13.06
C GLY A 196 -24.57 -0.70 -12.23
N ALA A 197 -25.12 0.44 -12.64
CA ALA A 197 -25.01 1.68 -11.92
C ALA A 197 -25.75 1.64 -10.57
N GLU A 198 -25.45 2.58 -9.66
CA GLU A 198 -26.10 2.75 -8.36
C GLU A 198 -25.93 1.55 -7.40
N PRO A 199 -24.71 1.16 -7.05
CA PRO A 199 -24.51 0.17 -6.01
C PRO A 199 -25.05 0.71 -4.67
N ARG A 200 -25.69 -0.19 -3.87
CA ARG A 200 -26.28 0.16 -2.56
C ARG A 200 -25.68 -0.61 -1.39
N GLY A 201 -24.87 -1.62 -1.68
CA GLY A 201 -24.21 -2.44 -0.68
C GLY A 201 -22.73 -2.57 -0.97
N PHE A 202 -21.98 -3.02 0.02
CA PHE A 202 -20.57 -3.40 -0.11
C PHE A 202 -20.38 -4.84 0.35
N ALA A 203 -19.75 -5.66 -0.49
CA ALA A 203 -19.47 -7.05 -0.22
C ALA A 203 -18.01 -7.37 -0.51
N VAL A 204 -17.25 -7.63 0.53
CA VAL A 204 -15.80 -7.88 0.46
C VAL A 204 -15.47 -9.01 -0.51
N HIS A 205 -16.17 -10.14 -0.38
CA HIS A 205 -15.97 -11.33 -1.23
C HIS A 205 -16.49 -11.18 -2.67
N ALA A 206 -17.29 -10.13 -2.94
CA ALA A 206 -17.73 -9.80 -4.29
C ALA A 206 -16.77 -8.84 -5.01
N GLY A 207 -15.78 -8.30 -4.32
CA GLY A 207 -14.82 -7.36 -4.87
C GLY A 207 -15.22 -5.89 -4.75
N GLY A 208 -16.16 -5.56 -3.84
CA GLY A 208 -16.54 -4.16 -3.61
C GLY A 208 -18.04 -3.90 -3.59
N ALA A 209 -18.46 -2.81 -4.24
CA ALA A 209 -19.83 -2.36 -4.30
C ALA A 209 -20.75 -3.32 -5.07
N VAL A 210 -21.99 -3.52 -4.60
CA VAL A 210 -22.98 -4.41 -5.19
C VAL A 210 -24.36 -3.74 -5.28
N CYS A 211 -25.09 -4.00 -6.35
CA CYS A 211 -26.47 -3.56 -6.49
C CYS A 211 -27.44 -4.43 -5.67
N GLY A 212 -28.69 -3.99 -5.52
CA GLY A 212 -29.72 -4.71 -4.74
C GLY A 212 -30.01 -6.13 -5.23
N VAL A 213 -29.86 -6.39 -6.53
CA VAL A 213 -30.09 -7.71 -7.16
C VAL A 213 -28.92 -8.67 -6.91
N CYS A 214 -27.68 -8.18 -7.06
CA CYS A 214 -26.46 -8.98 -6.93
C CYS A 214 -25.97 -9.13 -5.49
N ARG A 215 -26.63 -8.48 -4.55
CA ARG A 215 -26.24 -8.40 -3.16
C ARG A 215 -26.25 -9.75 -2.46
N PRO A 216 -25.08 -10.27 -2.01
CA PRO A 216 -25.02 -11.50 -1.24
C PRO A 216 -25.37 -11.28 0.24
N HIS A 217 -25.66 -12.39 0.98
CA HIS A 217 -25.77 -12.34 2.44
C HIS A 217 -24.48 -11.82 3.08
N GLY A 218 -24.60 -11.05 4.17
CA GLY A 218 -23.45 -10.46 4.87
C GLY A 218 -22.91 -9.18 4.23
N SER A 219 -23.54 -8.67 3.16
CA SER A 219 -23.21 -7.34 2.64
C SER A 219 -23.64 -6.25 3.60
N VAL A 220 -22.82 -5.22 3.75
CA VAL A 220 -23.16 -4.00 4.50
C VAL A 220 -23.75 -2.94 3.58
N ASN A 221 -24.43 -1.93 4.15
CA ASN A 221 -25.01 -0.79 3.43
C ASN A 221 -24.36 0.49 3.91
N PRO A 222 -23.19 0.84 3.38
CA PRO A 222 -22.55 2.10 3.72
C PRO A 222 -23.34 3.29 3.15
N ALA A 223 -23.17 4.45 3.76
CA ALA A 223 -23.71 5.69 3.24
C ALA A 223 -23.14 5.97 1.83
N PRO A 224 -23.91 6.61 0.92
CA PRO A 224 -23.39 7.00 -0.40
C PRO A 224 -22.13 7.87 -0.31
N GLU A 225 -22.04 8.73 0.69
CA GLU A 225 -20.88 9.58 0.97
C GLU A 225 -19.64 8.77 1.34
N THR A 226 -19.82 7.59 1.95
CA THR A 226 -18.71 6.68 2.26
C THR A 226 -18.11 6.07 1.00
N PHE A 227 -18.93 5.71 0.00
CA PHE A 227 -18.43 5.32 -1.32
C PHE A 227 -17.67 6.46 -2.00
N GLY A 228 -18.20 7.69 -1.92
CA GLY A 228 -17.54 8.90 -2.40
C GLY A 228 -16.17 9.11 -1.74
N LEU A 229 -16.09 8.95 -0.42
CA LEU A 229 -14.84 9.04 0.33
C LEU A 229 -13.83 7.96 -0.10
N MET A 230 -14.26 6.70 -0.20
CA MET A 230 -13.38 5.61 -0.68
C MET A 230 -12.84 5.90 -2.10
N ALA A 231 -13.68 6.41 -2.99
CA ALA A 231 -13.28 6.80 -4.34
C ALA A 231 -12.30 7.98 -4.33
N ALA A 232 -12.52 9.00 -3.51
CA ALA A 232 -11.64 10.15 -3.32
C ALA A 232 -10.26 9.69 -2.80
N LEU A 233 -10.23 8.84 -1.78
CA LEU A 233 -8.99 8.28 -1.22
C LEU A 233 -8.23 7.43 -2.24
N LEU A 234 -8.91 6.61 -3.02
CA LEU A 234 -8.31 5.80 -4.08
C LEU A 234 -7.76 6.68 -5.22
N GLY A 235 -8.52 7.70 -5.63
CA GLY A 235 -8.15 8.62 -6.70
C GLY A 235 -7.16 9.70 -6.31
N GLY A 236 -7.06 10.06 -5.03
CA GLY A 236 -6.19 11.13 -4.52
C GLY A 236 -6.84 12.50 -4.45
N ASP A 237 -8.15 12.56 -4.41
CA ASP A 237 -8.91 13.78 -4.19
C ASP A 237 -8.93 14.13 -2.69
N TRP A 238 -7.82 14.75 -2.24
CA TRP A 238 -7.66 15.15 -0.85
C TRP A 238 -8.68 16.22 -0.40
N PRO A 239 -9.01 17.24 -1.20
CA PRO A 239 -10.07 18.18 -0.84
C PRO A 239 -11.40 17.49 -0.50
N ALA A 240 -11.82 16.51 -1.29
CA ALA A 240 -13.04 15.74 -1.01
C ALA A 240 -12.88 14.83 0.22
N ALA A 241 -11.71 14.21 0.41
CA ALA A 241 -11.43 13.35 1.55
C ALA A 241 -11.42 14.14 2.87
N ASP A 242 -10.75 15.29 2.92
CA ASP A 242 -10.66 16.14 4.11
C ASP A 242 -12.00 16.77 4.50
N ALA A 243 -12.90 17.03 3.54
CA ALA A 243 -14.25 17.52 3.77
C ALA A 243 -15.21 16.48 4.36
N SER A 244 -14.81 15.20 4.43
CA SER A 244 -15.65 14.11 4.94
C SER A 244 -15.93 14.24 6.44
N THR A 245 -17.06 13.69 6.89
CA THR A 245 -17.44 13.69 8.32
C THR A 245 -16.79 12.50 9.04
N GLU A 246 -16.62 12.60 10.37
CA GLU A 246 -16.08 11.52 11.21
C GLU A 246 -16.88 10.22 11.07
N ARG A 247 -18.19 10.30 10.95
CA ARG A 247 -19.05 9.14 10.71
C ARG A 247 -18.64 8.39 9.43
N HIS A 248 -18.47 9.11 8.31
CA HIS A 248 -18.09 8.50 7.03
C HIS A 248 -16.66 7.99 7.04
N ARG A 249 -15.75 8.67 7.76
CA ARG A 249 -14.36 8.22 7.97
C ARG A 249 -14.33 6.90 8.73
N SER A 250 -15.09 6.79 9.82
CA SER A 250 -15.17 5.58 10.63
C SER A 250 -15.74 4.40 9.83
N GLU A 251 -16.82 4.64 9.08
CA GLU A 251 -17.43 3.62 8.21
C GLU A 251 -16.46 3.19 7.09
N CYS A 252 -15.78 4.15 6.44
CA CYS A 252 -14.77 3.91 5.42
C CYS A 252 -13.63 3.03 5.95
N SER A 253 -13.03 3.40 7.10
CA SER A 253 -11.93 2.65 7.72
C SER A 253 -12.33 1.21 8.04
N GLY A 254 -13.56 0.98 8.55
CA GLY A 254 -14.07 -0.37 8.79
C GLY A 254 -14.16 -1.20 7.50
N LEU A 255 -14.66 -0.61 6.41
CA LEU A 255 -14.75 -1.27 5.10
C LEU A 255 -13.36 -1.56 4.51
N VAL A 256 -12.45 -0.60 4.56
CA VAL A 256 -11.07 -0.74 4.07
C VAL A 256 -10.34 -1.84 4.85
N ALA A 257 -10.47 -1.85 6.17
CA ALA A 257 -9.87 -2.88 7.02
C ALA A 257 -10.41 -4.28 6.72
N ALA A 258 -11.74 -4.41 6.59
CA ALA A 258 -12.37 -5.69 6.24
C ALA A 258 -11.93 -6.18 4.85
N TYR A 259 -11.85 -5.26 3.88
CA TYR A 259 -11.43 -5.57 2.52
C TYR A 259 -9.96 -6.00 2.46
N LEU A 260 -9.09 -5.32 3.18
CA LEU A 260 -7.68 -5.69 3.32
C LEU A 260 -7.51 -7.06 3.98
N GLN A 261 -8.23 -7.32 5.08
CA GLN A 261 -8.16 -8.60 5.78
C GLN A 261 -8.60 -9.77 4.90
N TRP A 262 -9.58 -9.58 4.04
CA TRP A 262 -10.04 -10.60 3.10
C TRP A 262 -8.97 -10.98 2.07
N HIS A 263 -8.22 -10.00 1.56
CA HIS A 263 -7.20 -10.23 0.54
C HIS A 263 -5.85 -10.64 1.12
N LEU A 264 -5.61 -10.43 2.41
CA LEU A 264 -4.38 -10.81 3.10
C LEU A 264 -4.66 -11.94 4.09
N GLU A 265 -4.28 -13.17 3.77
CA GLU A 265 -4.58 -14.42 4.50
C GLU A 265 -4.37 -14.35 6.03
N ASN A 266 -3.45 -13.50 6.52
CA ASN A 266 -3.10 -13.39 7.93
C ASN A 266 -3.49 -12.06 8.60
N GLY A 267 -4.26 -11.20 7.94
CA GLY A 267 -4.66 -9.88 8.46
C GLY A 267 -3.48 -8.98 8.88
N ILE A 268 -3.75 -7.72 9.19
CA ILE A 268 -2.75 -6.74 9.67
C ILE A 268 -2.93 -6.55 11.18
N ARG A 269 -1.92 -6.91 11.96
CA ARG A 269 -1.98 -6.85 13.44
C ARG A 269 -2.04 -5.42 13.96
N SER A 270 -1.32 -4.53 13.32
CA SER A 270 -1.21 -3.11 13.70
C SER A 270 -2.48 -2.30 13.44
N LEU A 271 -3.42 -2.75 12.58
CA LEU A 271 -4.72 -2.08 12.39
C LEU A 271 -5.52 -1.97 13.70
N ARG A 272 -5.42 -2.97 14.58
CA ARG A 272 -6.08 -2.94 15.90
C ARG A 272 -5.62 -1.80 16.80
N LEU A 273 -4.43 -1.24 16.56
CA LEU A 273 -3.89 -0.10 17.30
C LEU A 273 -4.47 1.21 16.79
N VAL A 274 -4.77 1.29 15.49
CA VAL A 274 -5.34 2.49 14.84
C VAL A 274 -6.81 2.70 15.26
N GLU A 275 -7.57 1.61 15.43
CA GLU A 275 -9.00 1.68 15.81
C GLU A 275 -9.24 2.15 17.26
N ARG A 276 -8.21 2.17 18.10
CA ARG A 276 -8.29 2.56 19.52
C ARG A 276 -7.86 4.00 19.79
N SER A 277 -7.40 4.71 18.82
CA SER A 277 -7.01 6.13 18.91
C SER A 277 -8.08 7.03 18.28
#